data_2b66ef876afa8739e3b3fa0c11fb338a
#
_entry.id   2b66ef876afa8739e3b3fa0c11fb338a
#
_cell.length_a   1.000
_cell.length_b   1.000
_cell.length_c   1.000
_cell.angle_alpha   90.00
_cell.angle_beta   90.00
_cell.angle_gamma   90.00
#
_symmetry.space_group_name_H-M   'P 1'
#
loop_
_entity.id
_entity.type
_entity.pdbx_description
1 polymer ?
#
loop_
_entity_poly.entity_id
_entity_poly.type
_entity_poly.pdbx_seq_one_letter_code
_entity_poly.pdbx_strand_id
1 'polypeptide(L)'
;QRQMCIRDRHAMAQVTSQHGLIYSRLLETLGEEKARMYFEANELALHKYRELAASIDCDFEERSSYIYSRTDKECIEREVRAASLLGMKAEFCETPELPFDTAGAVRFPNQAQMNPVKFLYGLVKDIEKSDKVTIFEEMPVDDWINGTTWSGLYITIPKNIICTTHFPFYKKAGGYNNKLYQNRSYIMALDHVPELHGMYADASDNGLALRGYKDMIFVGGATHRVGQEERDWNEFREKILSYYPEAIEREHWEVEDCVSLDGIPYIGPYSDKTPNMYVATGFNGWGMTSAMTAAMLLTDAIINGQKTNGATESYPWGEVFYPERKIVRSQYFANVKENVRENIKSFLTRKSKIND
;
A
#
# COMPACT_ATOMS: atom_id res chain seq x y z
N GLN A 1 9.20 14.27 3.37
CA GLN A 1 9.72 13.21 4.28
C GLN A 1 8.94 13.12 5.60
N ARG A 2 8.53 14.23 6.23
CA ARG A 2 7.68 14.20 7.44
C ARG A 2 6.33 13.49 7.20
N GLN A 3 5.77 13.57 6.00
CA GLN A 3 4.56 12.84 5.61
C GLN A 3 4.78 11.32 5.52
N MET A 4 5.95 10.84 5.07
CA MET A 4 6.27 9.41 5.05
C MET A 4 6.33 8.83 6.46
N CYS A 5 7.07 9.45 7.39
CA CYS A 5 7.13 8.99 8.79
C CYS A 5 5.76 9.00 9.49
N ILE A 6 4.87 9.94 9.16
CA ILE A 6 3.50 9.98 9.69
C ILE A 6 2.68 8.81 9.18
N ARG A 7 2.76 8.48 7.89
CA ARG A 7 2.02 7.36 7.28
C ARG A 7 2.48 6.02 7.79
N ASP A 8 3.79 5.81 7.89
CA ASP A 8 4.34 4.57 8.42
C ASP A 8 3.94 4.34 9.90
N ARG A 9 3.83 5.40 10.68
CA ARG A 9 3.32 5.33 12.07
C ARG A 9 1.86 4.90 12.13
N HIS A 10 1.08 5.26 11.14
CA HIS A 10 -0.37 5.05 11.11
C HIS A 10 -0.77 3.82 10.29
N ALA A 11 0.20 3.11 9.68
CA ALA A 11 -0.06 1.90 8.91
C ALA A 11 -0.52 0.75 9.80
N MET A 12 -1.43 -0.07 9.28
CA MET A 12 -1.79 -1.35 9.91
C MET A 12 -0.61 -2.33 9.96
N ALA A 13 0.43 -2.11 9.15
CA ALA A 13 1.70 -2.85 9.11
C ALA A 13 1.54 -4.37 9.01
N GLN A 14 0.61 -4.81 8.19
CA GLN A 14 0.52 -6.18 7.73
C GLN A 14 1.59 -6.43 6.67
N VAL A 15 2.45 -7.41 6.90
CA VAL A 15 3.51 -7.82 5.98
C VAL A 15 3.05 -9.11 5.31
N THR A 16 2.39 -8.99 4.18
CA THR A 16 1.71 -10.10 3.52
C THR A 16 1.85 -10.05 2.01
N SER A 17 1.94 -11.21 1.37
CA SER A 17 1.82 -11.39 -0.07
C SER A 17 0.36 -11.46 -0.54
N GLN A 18 -0.60 -11.52 0.38
CA GLN A 18 -2.02 -11.50 0.11
C GLN A 18 -2.55 -10.07 0.10
N HIS A 19 -2.97 -9.57 -1.07
CA HIS A 19 -3.41 -8.20 -1.27
C HIS A 19 -4.90 -8.14 -1.69
N GLY A 20 -5.79 -8.48 -0.78
CA GLY A 20 -7.20 -8.69 -1.09
C GLY A 20 -7.42 -9.95 -1.92
N LEU A 21 -8.46 -9.97 -2.76
CA LEU A 21 -8.73 -11.05 -3.71
C LEU A 21 -8.03 -10.77 -5.06
N ILE A 22 -6.69 -10.60 -5.02
CA ILE A 22 -5.95 -10.12 -6.20
C ILE A 22 -5.63 -11.23 -7.19
N TYR A 23 -5.37 -12.46 -6.74
CA TYR A 23 -4.83 -13.52 -7.59
C TYR A 23 -5.82 -14.04 -8.63
N SER A 24 -7.09 -14.19 -8.27
CA SER A 24 -8.14 -14.52 -9.24
C SER A 24 -8.24 -13.46 -10.32
N ARG A 25 -8.17 -12.18 -9.95
CA ARG A 25 -8.20 -11.06 -10.90
C ARG A 25 -6.94 -11.01 -11.78
N LEU A 26 -5.74 -11.25 -11.23
CA LEU A 26 -4.50 -11.26 -12.01
C LEU A 26 -4.48 -12.39 -13.01
N LEU A 27 -4.96 -13.59 -12.66
CA LEU A 27 -5.10 -14.71 -13.59
C LEU A 27 -6.00 -14.34 -14.78
N GLU A 28 -7.13 -13.71 -14.52
CA GLU A 28 -8.10 -13.30 -15.54
C GLU A 28 -7.55 -12.18 -16.45
N THR A 29 -6.80 -11.24 -15.90
CA THR A 29 -6.40 -10.01 -16.62
C THR A 29 -5.00 -10.07 -17.24
N LEU A 30 -4.06 -10.76 -16.60
CA LEU A 30 -2.65 -10.82 -17.00
C LEU A 30 -2.17 -12.22 -17.37
N GLY A 31 -2.93 -13.26 -17.04
CA GLY A 31 -2.54 -14.66 -17.21
C GLY A 31 -1.65 -15.18 -16.08
N GLU A 32 -1.41 -16.50 -16.11
CA GLU A 32 -0.74 -17.23 -15.03
C GLU A 32 0.70 -16.77 -14.80
N GLU A 33 1.48 -16.54 -15.84
CA GLU A 33 2.89 -16.14 -15.74
C GLU A 33 3.05 -14.85 -14.94
N LYS A 34 2.31 -13.79 -15.30
CA LYS A 34 2.40 -12.50 -14.60
C LYS A 34 1.77 -12.52 -13.21
N ALA A 35 0.71 -13.28 -13.01
CA ALA A 35 0.14 -13.50 -11.69
C ALA A 35 1.14 -14.18 -10.75
N ARG A 36 1.89 -15.17 -11.25
CA ARG A 36 2.97 -15.85 -10.52
C ARG A 36 4.11 -14.90 -10.21
N MET A 37 4.55 -14.09 -11.17
CA MET A 37 5.57 -13.05 -10.97
C MET A 37 5.19 -12.06 -9.86
N TYR A 38 3.92 -11.63 -9.81
CA TYR A 38 3.43 -10.77 -8.73
C TYR A 38 3.52 -11.45 -7.37
N PHE A 39 3.13 -12.70 -7.28
CA PHE A 39 3.24 -13.50 -6.08
C PHE A 39 4.70 -13.65 -5.62
N GLU A 40 5.58 -14.09 -6.52
CA GLU A 40 7.01 -14.30 -6.21
C GLU A 40 7.69 -13.02 -5.70
N ALA A 41 7.38 -11.86 -6.30
CA ALA A 41 7.91 -10.57 -5.87
C ALA A 41 7.51 -10.24 -4.41
N ASN A 42 6.25 -10.48 -4.03
CA ASN A 42 5.75 -10.17 -2.70
C ASN A 42 6.18 -11.21 -1.65
N GLU A 43 6.31 -12.49 -2.01
CA GLU A 43 6.92 -13.51 -1.13
C GLU A 43 8.40 -13.21 -0.87
N LEU A 44 9.15 -12.80 -1.89
CA LEU A 44 10.53 -12.38 -1.73
C LEU A 44 10.64 -11.16 -0.82
N ALA A 45 9.72 -10.21 -0.96
CA ALA A 45 9.64 -9.05 -0.08
C ALA A 45 9.36 -9.45 1.38
N LEU A 46 8.43 -10.36 1.61
CA LEU A 46 8.12 -10.90 2.93
C LEU A 46 9.35 -11.62 3.54
N HIS A 47 10.05 -12.41 2.74
CA HIS A 47 11.29 -13.07 3.15
C HIS A 47 12.33 -12.04 3.56
N LYS A 48 12.48 -10.94 2.79
CA LYS A 48 13.43 -9.87 3.09
C LYS A 48 13.12 -9.13 4.39
N TYR A 49 11.83 -8.95 4.70
CA TYR A 49 11.45 -8.43 6.02
C TYR A 49 11.87 -9.35 7.16
N ARG A 50 11.71 -10.68 7.02
CA ARG A 50 12.18 -11.64 8.04
C ARG A 50 13.68 -11.54 8.28
N GLU A 51 14.48 -11.44 7.20
CA GLU A 51 15.92 -11.28 7.29
C GLU A 51 16.30 -10.00 8.07
N LEU A 52 15.70 -8.87 7.74
CA LEU A 52 15.98 -7.59 8.39
C LEU A 52 15.49 -7.58 9.85
N ALA A 53 14.32 -8.11 10.11
CA ALA A 53 13.75 -8.20 11.45
C ALA A 53 14.56 -9.12 12.40
N ALA A 54 15.37 -10.03 11.87
CA ALA A 54 16.29 -10.83 12.70
C ALA A 54 17.33 -9.99 13.43
N SER A 55 17.66 -8.79 12.92
CA SER A 55 18.61 -7.86 13.52
C SER A 55 17.97 -6.59 14.10
N ILE A 56 16.70 -6.33 13.80
CA ILE A 56 15.94 -5.15 14.24
C ILE A 56 14.83 -5.59 15.17
N ASP A 57 14.88 -5.20 16.43
CA ASP A 57 13.78 -5.41 17.37
C ASP A 57 12.58 -4.51 16.99
N CYS A 58 11.66 -5.09 16.23
CA CYS A 58 10.49 -4.41 15.71
C CYS A 58 9.16 -5.12 16.00
N ASP A 59 9.12 -5.96 17.04
CA ASP A 59 7.94 -6.77 17.38
C ASP A 59 7.44 -7.56 16.14
N PHE A 60 8.38 -8.17 15.40
CA PHE A 60 8.02 -8.97 14.22
C PHE A 60 7.40 -10.29 14.65
N GLU A 61 6.20 -10.55 14.16
CA GLU A 61 5.43 -11.74 14.51
C GLU A 61 4.92 -12.43 13.25
N GLU A 62 5.11 -13.75 13.16
CA GLU A 62 4.45 -14.55 12.13
C GLU A 62 2.98 -14.74 12.47
N ARG A 63 2.12 -14.41 11.54
CA ARG A 63 0.66 -14.49 11.64
C ARG A 63 0.07 -14.99 10.32
N SER A 64 -1.08 -15.66 10.37
CA SER A 64 -1.85 -15.92 9.17
C SER A 64 -2.59 -14.65 8.73
N SER A 65 -2.66 -14.41 7.42
CA SER A 65 -3.49 -13.36 6.82
C SER A 65 -4.78 -13.96 6.29
N TYR A 66 -5.89 -13.25 6.46
CA TYR A 66 -7.22 -13.70 6.05
C TYR A 66 -7.90 -12.58 5.25
N ILE A 67 -8.39 -12.90 4.06
CA ILE A 67 -9.34 -12.04 3.37
C ILE A 67 -10.70 -12.72 3.48
N TYR A 68 -11.62 -12.08 4.19
CA TYR A 68 -12.96 -12.61 4.44
C TYR A 68 -14.01 -11.91 3.58
N SER A 69 -15.13 -12.57 3.35
CA SER A 69 -16.35 -11.97 2.84
C SER A 69 -17.51 -12.22 3.79
N ARG A 70 -18.35 -11.23 3.99
CA ARG A 70 -19.55 -11.38 4.83
C ARG A 70 -20.69 -12.11 4.13
N THR A 71 -20.73 -12.06 2.80
CA THR A 71 -21.92 -12.48 2.03
C THR A 71 -21.60 -13.36 0.82
N ASP A 72 -20.39 -13.31 0.29
CA ASP A 72 -20.02 -13.98 -0.96
C ASP A 72 -18.94 -15.05 -0.71
N LYS A 73 -19.38 -16.29 -0.55
CA LYS A 73 -18.50 -17.46 -0.40
C LYS A 73 -17.77 -17.79 -1.71
N GLU A 74 -18.42 -17.59 -2.85
CA GLU A 74 -17.88 -17.99 -4.14
C GLU A 74 -16.64 -17.17 -4.51
N CYS A 75 -16.60 -15.86 -4.18
CA CYS A 75 -15.43 -15.03 -4.41
C CYS A 75 -14.21 -15.54 -3.61
N ILE A 76 -14.42 -16.00 -2.38
CA ILE A 76 -13.37 -16.59 -1.53
C ILE A 76 -12.85 -17.90 -2.11
N GLU A 77 -13.77 -18.81 -2.47
CA GLU A 77 -13.39 -20.10 -3.06
C GLU A 77 -12.64 -19.91 -4.41
N ARG A 78 -13.04 -18.93 -5.21
CA ARG A 78 -12.35 -18.58 -6.45
C ARG A 78 -10.91 -18.13 -6.17
N GLU A 79 -10.70 -17.32 -5.16
CA GLU A 79 -9.35 -16.85 -4.77
C GLU A 79 -8.50 -18.01 -4.24
N VAL A 80 -9.05 -18.89 -3.42
CA VAL A 80 -8.34 -20.12 -2.97
C VAL A 80 -7.86 -20.96 -4.16
N ARG A 81 -8.75 -21.18 -5.15
CA ARG A 81 -8.38 -21.93 -6.37
C ARG A 81 -7.29 -21.20 -7.16
N ALA A 82 -7.41 -19.88 -7.31
CA ALA A 82 -6.44 -19.07 -8.01
C ALA A 82 -5.06 -19.10 -7.35
N ALA A 83 -5.01 -18.88 -6.06
CA ALA A 83 -3.78 -18.94 -5.28
C ALA A 83 -3.13 -20.34 -5.33
N SER A 84 -3.93 -21.39 -5.20
CA SER A 84 -3.45 -22.78 -5.30
C SER A 84 -2.84 -23.10 -6.66
N LEU A 85 -3.46 -22.62 -7.76
CA LEU A 85 -2.92 -22.77 -9.13
C LEU A 85 -1.54 -22.11 -9.27
N LEU A 86 -1.32 -21.01 -8.59
CA LEU A 86 -0.03 -20.29 -8.58
C LEU A 86 1.01 -20.94 -7.65
N GLY A 87 0.64 -22.00 -6.91
CA GLY A 87 1.51 -22.72 -6.00
C GLY A 87 1.58 -22.12 -4.59
N MET A 88 0.63 -21.23 -4.24
CA MET A 88 0.54 -20.65 -2.91
C MET A 88 -0.15 -21.61 -1.93
N LYS A 89 0.26 -21.53 -0.67
CA LYS A 89 -0.46 -22.23 0.43
C LYS A 89 -1.66 -21.38 0.84
N ALA A 90 -2.76 -21.54 0.15
CA ALA A 90 -4.01 -20.86 0.45
C ALA A 90 -5.08 -21.89 0.87
N GLU A 91 -5.84 -21.58 1.91
CA GLU A 91 -6.84 -22.47 2.49
C GLU A 91 -8.17 -21.74 2.66
N PHE A 92 -9.28 -22.43 2.45
CA PHE A 92 -10.59 -21.90 2.81
C PHE A 92 -10.78 -22.03 4.33
N CYS A 93 -11.18 -20.95 4.98
CA CYS A 93 -11.52 -20.89 6.40
C CYS A 93 -13.01 -20.56 6.53
N GLU A 94 -13.79 -21.44 7.13
CA GLU A 94 -15.25 -21.27 7.26
C GLU A 94 -15.61 -20.24 8.33
N THR A 95 -14.92 -20.28 9.47
CA THR A 95 -15.18 -19.42 10.64
C THR A 95 -13.91 -18.70 11.08
N PRO A 96 -13.58 -17.57 10.48
CA PRO A 96 -12.48 -16.75 10.96
C PRO A 96 -12.81 -16.15 12.34
N GLU A 97 -11.78 -15.79 13.07
CA GLU A 97 -11.80 -15.20 14.42
C GLU A 97 -12.29 -13.73 14.40
N LEU A 98 -13.57 -13.54 14.06
CA LEU A 98 -14.15 -12.19 13.90
C LEU A 98 -15.43 -12.06 14.74
N PRO A 99 -15.77 -10.86 15.24
CA PRO A 99 -16.94 -10.64 16.10
C PRO A 99 -18.28 -10.58 15.34
N PHE A 100 -18.29 -11.01 14.10
CA PHE A 100 -19.48 -11.02 13.22
C PHE A 100 -19.41 -12.19 12.24
N ASP A 101 -20.57 -12.56 11.70
CA ASP A 101 -20.68 -13.65 10.74
C ASP A 101 -20.02 -13.33 9.41
N THR A 102 -19.42 -14.35 8.81
CA THR A 102 -18.80 -14.33 7.48
C THR A 102 -19.28 -15.49 6.64
N ALA A 103 -19.25 -15.32 5.32
CA ALA A 103 -19.46 -16.41 4.37
C ALA A 103 -18.21 -17.30 4.23
N GLY A 104 -17.10 -16.88 4.81
CA GLY A 104 -15.80 -17.55 4.80
C GLY A 104 -14.65 -16.59 4.53
N ALA A 105 -13.44 -17.12 4.61
CA ALA A 105 -12.19 -16.39 4.33
C ALA A 105 -11.20 -17.25 3.56
N VAL A 106 -10.33 -16.63 2.78
CA VAL A 106 -9.11 -17.27 2.30
C VAL A 106 -7.99 -17.00 3.29
N ARG A 107 -7.37 -18.05 3.79
CA ARG A 107 -6.26 -18.00 4.74
C ARG A 107 -4.92 -18.20 4.01
N PHE A 108 -3.99 -17.33 4.28
CA PHE A 108 -2.59 -17.45 3.88
C PHE A 108 -1.73 -17.62 5.14
N PRO A 109 -1.14 -18.80 5.37
CA PRO A 109 -0.23 -19.02 6.49
C PRO A 109 1.11 -18.32 6.24
N ASN A 110 1.95 -18.23 7.29
CA ASN A 110 3.31 -17.74 7.22
C ASN A 110 3.44 -16.30 6.69
N GLN A 111 2.45 -15.47 6.94
CA GLN A 111 2.53 -14.04 6.77
C GLN A 111 3.08 -13.40 8.04
N ALA A 112 3.16 -12.09 8.13
CA ALA A 112 3.70 -11.43 9.32
C ALA A 112 3.06 -10.07 9.59
N GLN A 113 3.26 -9.59 10.81
CA GLN A 113 3.03 -8.22 11.22
C GLN A 113 4.22 -7.70 12.02
N MET A 114 4.32 -6.38 12.17
CA MET A 114 5.38 -5.77 12.97
C MET A 114 4.98 -4.38 13.46
N ASN A 115 5.83 -3.81 14.29
CA ASN A 115 5.78 -2.38 14.60
C ASN A 115 6.59 -1.60 13.55
N PRO A 116 5.96 -0.85 12.64
CA PRO A 116 6.65 -0.20 11.53
C PRO A 116 7.56 0.93 12.01
N VAL A 117 7.22 1.58 13.12
CA VAL A 117 8.03 2.67 13.70
C VAL A 117 9.34 2.13 14.25
N LYS A 118 9.28 1.04 15.02
CA LYS A 118 10.50 0.38 15.52
C LYS A 118 11.39 -0.12 14.37
N PHE A 119 10.78 -0.70 13.33
CA PHE A 119 11.51 -1.16 12.15
C PHE A 119 12.25 -0.01 11.46
N LEU A 120 11.57 1.11 11.21
CA LEU A 120 12.18 2.29 10.59
C LEU A 120 13.30 2.88 11.44
N TYR A 121 13.12 2.98 12.76
CA TYR A 121 14.19 3.44 13.66
C TYR A 121 15.40 2.51 13.62
N GLY A 122 15.19 1.19 13.54
CA GLY A 122 16.26 0.22 13.37
C GLY A 122 17.02 0.44 12.07
N LEU A 123 16.32 0.61 10.95
CA LEU A 123 16.93 0.93 9.66
C LEU A 123 17.70 2.25 9.68
N VAL A 124 17.14 3.31 10.27
CA VAL A 124 17.84 4.61 10.39
C VAL A 124 19.13 4.46 11.17
N LYS A 125 19.12 3.77 12.31
CA LYS A 125 20.34 3.49 13.10
C LYS A 125 21.42 2.74 12.30
N ASP A 126 21.01 1.82 11.42
CA ASP A 126 21.96 1.10 10.57
C ASP A 126 22.50 1.99 9.44
N ILE A 127 21.65 2.85 8.87
CA ILE A 127 22.05 3.82 7.84
C ILE A 127 23.03 4.87 8.41
N GLU A 128 22.79 5.35 9.63
CA GLU A 128 23.64 6.34 10.30
C GLU A 128 25.07 5.84 10.60
N LYS A 129 25.29 4.53 10.61
CA LYS A 129 26.64 3.94 10.71
C LYS A 129 27.45 4.13 9.41
N SER A 130 26.79 4.49 8.32
CA SER A 130 27.41 4.68 7.01
C SER A 130 27.70 6.16 6.75
N ASP A 131 28.93 6.48 6.37
CA ASP A 131 29.35 7.82 5.90
C ASP A 131 28.85 8.16 4.48
N LYS A 132 28.19 7.19 3.80
CA LYS A 132 27.71 7.32 2.42
C LYS A 132 26.28 7.81 2.31
N VAL A 133 25.55 7.89 3.42
CA VAL A 133 24.13 8.28 3.42
C VAL A 133 23.94 9.50 4.31
N THR A 134 23.23 10.49 3.79
CA THR A 134 22.82 11.68 4.54
C THR A 134 21.31 11.79 4.50
N ILE A 135 20.67 11.89 5.66
CA ILE A 135 19.25 12.12 5.81
C ILE A 135 19.02 13.60 6.07
N PHE A 136 18.19 14.24 5.24
CA PHE A 136 17.74 15.61 5.43
C PHE A 136 16.28 15.62 5.87
N GLU A 137 15.99 16.26 6.98
CA GLU A 137 14.63 16.51 7.45
C GLU A 137 14.24 17.98 7.20
N GLU A 138 12.95 18.25 7.13
CA GLU A 138 12.41 19.61 6.91
C GLU A 138 12.89 20.29 5.61
N MET A 139 13.34 19.50 4.65
CA MET A 139 13.79 19.94 3.33
C MET A 139 12.87 19.38 2.22
N PRO A 140 11.67 19.96 2.00
CA PRO A 140 10.80 19.52 0.93
C PRO A 140 11.45 19.76 -0.44
N VAL A 141 11.31 18.81 -1.35
CA VAL A 141 11.67 19.03 -2.76
C VAL A 141 10.50 19.70 -3.45
N ASP A 142 10.70 20.93 -3.89
CA ASP A 142 9.63 21.77 -4.46
C ASP A 142 9.42 21.50 -5.95
N ASP A 143 10.49 21.27 -6.71
CA ASP A 143 10.42 20.97 -8.15
C ASP A 143 11.62 20.13 -8.61
N TRP A 144 11.46 19.57 -9.80
CA TRP A 144 12.53 18.95 -10.58
C TRP A 144 12.60 19.58 -11.97
N ILE A 145 13.73 20.20 -12.29
CA ILE A 145 13.94 20.92 -13.53
C ILE A 145 15.27 20.48 -14.14
N ASN A 146 15.24 19.90 -15.34
CA ASN A 146 16.44 19.52 -16.11
C ASN A 146 17.47 18.69 -15.31
N GLY A 147 16.99 17.68 -14.55
CA GLY A 147 17.87 16.81 -13.76
C GLY A 147 18.31 17.41 -12.42
N THR A 148 17.79 18.56 -12.04
CA THR A 148 18.13 19.26 -10.80
C THR A 148 16.91 19.29 -9.87
N THR A 149 17.11 18.97 -8.57
CA THR A 149 16.09 19.11 -7.54
C THR A 149 16.28 20.41 -6.76
N TRP A 150 15.19 21.05 -6.43
CA TRP A 150 15.14 22.31 -5.70
C TRP A 150 14.45 22.11 -4.35
N SER A 151 15.05 22.61 -3.30
CA SER A 151 14.49 22.65 -1.94
C SER A 151 14.78 24.04 -1.35
N GLY A 152 13.85 24.98 -1.52
CA GLY A 152 14.08 26.38 -1.17
C GLY A 152 15.29 26.94 -1.92
N LEU A 153 16.34 27.32 -1.18
CA LEU A 153 17.61 27.84 -1.73
C LEU A 153 18.64 26.76 -2.07
N TYR A 154 18.37 25.50 -1.73
CA TYR A 154 19.28 24.40 -1.97
C TYR A 154 19.01 23.74 -3.32
N ILE A 155 20.08 23.45 -4.03
CA ILE A 155 20.06 22.79 -5.34
C ILE A 155 20.87 21.51 -5.26
N THR A 156 20.31 20.40 -5.72
CA THR A 156 21.01 19.13 -5.82
C THR A 156 20.97 18.63 -7.27
N ILE A 157 22.10 18.16 -7.77
CA ILE A 157 22.23 17.57 -9.12
C ILE A 157 22.53 16.06 -8.93
N PRO A 158 21.46 15.24 -8.71
CA PRO A 158 21.64 13.80 -8.48
C PRO A 158 21.90 13.06 -9.78
N LYS A 159 22.60 11.92 -9.71
CA LYS A 159 22.71 10.99 -10.84
C LYS A 159 21.38 10.29 -11.09
N ASN A 160 20.72 9.88 -10.00
CA ASN A 160 19.42 9.24 -10.03
C ASN A 160 18.48 9.87 -8.98
N ILE A 161 17.19 9.90 -9.26
CA ILE A 161 16.13 10.35 -8.35
C ILE A 161 15.15 9.21 -8.17
N ILE A 162 14.79 8.90 -6.94
CA ILE A 162 13.73 7.94 -6.62
C ILE A 162 12.59 8.70 -5.95
N CYS A 163 11.46 8.81 -6.64
CA CYS A 163 10.26 9.47 -6.15
C CYS A 163 9.43 8.46 -5.34
N THR A 164 9.49 8.56 -4.01
CA THR A 164 8.73 7.73 -3.06
C THR A 164 7.80 8.59 -2.19
N THR A 165 7.26 9.66 -2.78
CA THR A 165 6.46 10.67 -2.10
C THR A 165 4.99 10.28 -1.93
N HIS A 166 4.67 9.00 -1.98
CA HIS A 166 3.34 8.41 -1.97
C HIS A 166 2.54 8.79 -3.23
N PHE A 167 2.05 10.04 -3.36
CA PHE A 167 1.55 10.57 -4.61
C PHE A 167 2.67 11.32 -5.33
N PRO A 168 3.00 11.00 -6.58
CA PRO A 168 4.11 11.64 -7.30
C PRO A 168 3.85 13.14 -7.50
N PHE A 169 4.76 13.97 -7.02
CA PHE A 169 4.61 15.44 -7.07
C PHE A 169 4.90 16.03 -8.45
N TYR A 170 5.76 15.39 -9.26
CA TYR A 170 6.16 15.90 -10.57
C TYR A 170 5.08 15.61 -11.62
N LYS A 171 4.33 16.65 -11.99
CA LYS A 171 3.14 16.52 -12.85
C LYS A 171 3.43 16.60 -14.36
N LYS A 172 4.66 17.00 -14.76
CA LYS A 172 5.01 17.25 -16.16
C LYS A 172 5.26 15.97 -16.98
N ALA A 173 5.34 14.81 -16.32
CA ALA A 173 5.57 13.51 -16.96
C ALA A 173 4.85 12.37 -16.22
N GLY A 174 4.82 11.16 -16.81
CA GLY A 174 4.29 9.94 -16.22
C GLY A 174 2.76 9.85 -16.13
N GLY A 175 2.04 10.99 -16.11
CA GLY A 175 0.57 11.02 -16.09
C GLY A 175 -0.08 10.42 -14.84
N TYR A 176 0.60 10.39 -13.71
CA TYR A 176 0.16 9.72 -12.48
C TYR A 176 -1.15 10.26 -11.92
N ASN A 177 -1.48 11.54 -12.14
CA ASN A 177 -2.77 12.12 -11.75
C ASN A 177 -3.97 11.38 -12.37
N ASN A 178 -3.77 10.72 -13.52
CA ASN A 178 -4.82 9.96 -14.21
C ASN A 178 -4.70 8.44 -13.99
N LYS A 179 -3.56 7.96 -13.50
CA LYS A 179 -3.29 6.55 -13.20
C LYS A 179 -3.58 6.17 -11.75
N LEU A 180 -3.73 7.17 -10.87
CA LEU A 180 -3.85 7.03 -9.43
C LEU A 180 -5.04 7.83 -8.89
N TYR A 181 -5.54 7.41 -7.75
CA TYR A 181 -6.41 8.20 -6.87
C TYR A 181 -6.03 7.95 -5.41
N GLN A 182 -6.59 8.71 -4.49
CA GLN A 182 -6.32 8.55 -3.06
C GLN A 182 -7.61 8.12 -2.36
N ASN A 183 -7.47 7.12 -1.48
CA ASN A 183 -8.48 6.73 -0.52
C ASN A 183 -8.05 7.19 0.87
N ARG A 184 -9.04 7.53 1.69
CA ARG A 184 -8.90 7.79 3.12
C ARG A 184 -9.64 6.69 3.88
N SER A 185 -9.04 6.23 4.98
CA SER A 185 -9.62 5.24 5.89
C SER A 185 -9.43 5.70 7.33
N TYR A 186 -10.35 5.30 8.19
CA TYR A 186 -10.27 5.52 9.63
C TYR A 186 -9.68 4.30 10.32
N ILE A 187 -8.89 4.53 11.37
CA ILE A 187 -8.31 3.48 12.20
C ILE A 187 -8.57 3.80 13.66
N MET A 188 -8.96 2.78 14.43
CA MET A 188 -9.09 2.83 15.88
C MET A 188 -8.16 1.81 16.52
N ALA A 189 -7.53 2.17 17.63
CA ALA A 189 -6.82 1.28 18.53
C ALA A 189 -7.70 1.04 19.77
N LEU A 190 -8.03 -0.21 20.02
CA LEU A 190 -8.91 -0.64 21.10
C LEU A 190 -8.17 -1.58 22.04
N ASP A 191 -8.34 -1.40 23.35
CA ASP A 191 -8.00 -2.41 24.35
C ASP A 191 -9.25 -2.98 25.03
N HIS A 192 -9.08 -3.85 26.04
CA HIS A 192 -10.17 -4.62 26.67
C HIS A 192 -10.99 -5.40 25.62
N VAL A 193 -10.28 -6.02 24.68
CA VAL A 193 -10.81 -6.80 23.56
C VAL A 193 -10.25 -8.21 23.62
N PRO A 194 -10.97 -9.22 23.08
CA PRO A 194 -10.42 -10.55 22.90
C PRO A 194 -9.13 -10.53 22.07
N GLU A 195 -8.18 -11.39 22.39
CA GLU A 195 -6.97 -11.54 21.58
C GLU A 195 -7.33 -11.96 20.17
N LEU A 196 -6.66 -11.38 19.18
CA LEU A 196 -6.84 -11.68 17.77
C LEU A 196 -5.54 -12.26 17.20
N HIS A 197 -5.57 -13.54 16.78
CA HIS A 197 -4.37 -14.28 16.37
C HIS A 197 -4.03 -14.14 14.89
N GLY A 198 -4.95 -13.66 14.07
CA GLY A 198 -4.77 -13.43 12.65
C GLY A 198 -4.76 -11.94 12.26
N MET A 199 -4.45 -11.69 10.99
CA MET A 199 -4.62 -10.40 10.32
C MET A 199 -5.79 -10.55 9.34
N TYR A 200 -6.79 -9.69 9.42
CA TYR A 200 -8.03 -9.81 8.68
C TYR A 200 -8.27 -8.58 7.83
N ALA A 201 -8.77 -8.75 6.61
CA ALA A 201 -9.30 -7.68 5.79
C ALA A 201 -10.52 -8.18 5.02
N ASP A 202 -11.50 -7.31 4.84
CA ASP A 202 -12.70 -7.59 4.03
C ASP A 202 -12.34 -7.64 2.54
N ALA A 203 -12.99 -8.52 1.81
CA ALA A 203 -12.90 -8.58 0.35
C ALA A 203 -13.52 -7.36 -0.34
N SER A 204 -14.39 -6.63 0.35
CA SER A 204 -15.03 -5.42 -0.15
C SER A 204 -14.26 -4.16 0.24
N ASP A 205 -14.28 -3.14 -0.62
CA ASP A 205 -13.57 -1.86 -0.40
C ASP A 205 -14.07 -1.09 0.84
N ASN A 206 -15.30 -1.34 1.29
CA ASN A 206 -15.93 -0.66 2.44
C ASN A 206 -15.94 -1.51 3.72
N GLY A 207 -15.23 -2.62 3.73
CA GLY A 207 -15.17 -3.54 4.86
C GLY A 207 -14.18 -3.12 5.94
N LEU A 208 -14.00 -3.99 6.91
CA LEU A 208 -13.10 -3.76 8.02
C LEU A 208 -11.80 -4.54 7.83
N ALA A 209 -10.70 -3.91 8.24
CA ALA A 209 -9.42 -4.59 8.44
C ALA A 209 -9.13 -4.64 9.94
N LEU A 210 -8.70 -5.80 10.45
CA LEU A 210 -8.41 -6.01 11.86
C LEU A 210 -7.08 -6.72 12.04
N ARG A 211 -6.31 -6.33 13.05
CA ARG A 211 -5.17 -7.09 13.54
C ARG A 211 -4.93 -6.90 15.02
N GLY A 212 -4.45 -7.93 15.69
CA GLY A 212 -3.96 -7.84 17.06
C GLY A 212 -2.57 -7.23 17.14
N TYR A 213 -2.29 -6.48 18.19
CA TYR A 213 -0.95 -6.04 18.57
C TYR A 213 -0.86 -5.92 20.08
N LYS A 214 -0.10 -6.83 20.72
CA LYS A 214 -0.08 -6.98 22.18
C LYS A 214 -1.48 -7.23 22.72
N ASP A 215 -1.92 -6.41 23.67
CA ASP A 215 -3.23 -6.44 24.34
C ASP A 215 -4.31 -5.59 23.63
N MET A 216 -4.01 -5.09 22.43
CA MET A 216 -4.89 -4.23 21.65
C MET A 216 -5.25 -4.87 20.33
N ILE A 217 -6.34 -4.39 19.73
CA ILE A 217 -6.62 -4.56 18.30
C ILE A 217 -6.63 -3.22 17.60
N PHE A 218 -6.18 -3.23 16.35
CA PHE A 218 -6.37 -2.14 15.41
C PHE A 218 -7.48 -2.50 14.44
N VAL A 219 -8.44 -1.59 14.28
CA VAL A 219 -9.58 -1.77 13.38
C VAL A 219 -9.57 -0.62 12.38
N GLY A 220 -9.42 -0.94 11.11
CA GLY A 220 -9.49 0.02 9.99
C GLY A 220 -10.78 -0.14 9.20
N GLY A 221 -11.29 0.95 8.60
CA GLY A 221 -12.49 0.90 7.76
C GLY A 221 -12.98 2.29 7.34
N ALA A 222 -14.26 2.38 6.98
CA ALA A 222 -14.88 3.60 6.47
C ALA A 222 -14.13 4.22 5.29
N THR A 223 -13.54 3.36 4.45
CA THR A 223 -12.73 3.77 3.31
C THR A 223 -13.58 4.56 2.30
N HIS A 224 -13.07 5.70 1.88
CA HIS A 224 -13.70 6.54 0.87
C HIS A 224 -12.63 7.27 0.04
N ARG A 225 -13.00 7.63 -1.19
CA ARG A 225 -12.11 8.38 -2.07
C ARG A 225 -11.99 9.82 -1.60
N VAL A 226 -10.76 10.33 -1.52
CA VAL A 226 -10.50 11.75 -1.19
C VAL A 226 -11.16 12.67 -2.22
N GLY A 227 -11.88 13.69 -1.72
CA GLY A 227 -12.69 14.59 -2.54
C GLY A 227 -14.13 14.18 -2.74
N GLN A 228 -14.53 12.97 -2.36
CA GLN A 228 -15.93 12.56 -2.23
C GLN A 228 -16.47 12.94 -0.85
N GLU A 229 -17.75 12.59 -0.59
CA GLU A 229 -18.37 12.79 0.71
C GLU A 229 -17.60 12.01 1.79
N GLU A 230 -17.18 12.70 2.82
CA GLU A 230 -16.47 12.09 3.94
C GLU A 230 -17.41 11.16 4.72
N ARG A 231 -16.89 10.05 5.21
CA ARG A 231 -17.63 9.14 6.07
C ARG A 231 -17.74 9.73 7.47
N ASP A 232 -18.85 9.47 8.15
CA ASP A 232 -19.04 9.91 9.53
C ASP A 232 -18.18 9.06 10.46
N TRP A 233 -17.32 9.75 11.21
CA TRP A 233 -16.44 9.14 12.18
C TRP A 233 -17.18 8.53 13.37
N ASN A 234 -18.28 9.16 13.80
CA ASN A 234 -19.08 8.64 14.89
C ASN A 234 -19.86 7.39 14.48
N GLU A 235 -20.40 7.35 13.25
CA GLU A 235 -21.03 6.15 12.69
C GLU A 235 -20.03 4.97 12.64
N PHE A 236 -18.80 5.22 12.19
CA PHE A 236 -17.74 4.21 12.21
C PHE A 236 -17.44 3.72 13.62
N ARG A 237 -17.25 4.65 14.58
CA ARG A 237 -16.98 4.35 16.00
C ARG A 237 -18.10 3.51 16.61
N GLU A 238 -19.35 3.94 16.49
CA GLU A 238 -20.51 3.24 17.04
C GLU A 238 -20.62 1.82 16.48
N LYS A 239 -20.39 1.64 15.19
CA LYS A 239 -20.36 0.33 14.55
C LYS A 239 -19.29 -0.58 15.17
N ILE A 240 -18.07 -0.08 15.38
CA ILE A 240 -16.98 -0.88 15.96
C ILE A 240 -17.27 -1.23 17.41
N LEU A 241 -17.72 -0.28 18.22
CA LEU A 241 -18.06 -0.52 19.61
C LEU A 241 -19.28 -1.44 19.76
N SER A 242 -20.16 -1.54 18.77
CA SER A 242 -21.22 -2.55 18.78
C SER A 242 -20.71 -3.99 18.67
N TYR A 243 -19.56 -4.19 18.04
CA TYR A 243 -18.89 -5.51 18.00
C TYR A 243 -18.04 -5.80 19.23
N TYR A 244 -17.57 -4.75 19.89
CA TYR A 244 -16.69 -4.83 21.06
C TYR A 244 -17.22 -3.91 22.18
N PRO A 245 -18.33 -4.26 22.83
CA PRO A 245 -19.03 -3.35 23.78
C PRO A 245 -18.24 -3.01 25.03
N GLU A 246 -17.25 -3.82 25.40
CA GLU A 246 -16.38 -3.59 26.57
C GLU A 246 -15.04 -2.91 26.18
N ALA A 247 -14.83 -2.68 24.88
CA ALA A 247 -13.59 -2.08 24.41
C ALA A 247 -13.44 -0.62 24.84
N ILE A 248 -12.21 -0.24 25.12
CA ILE A 248 -11.82 1.14 25.39
C ILE A 248 -11.01 1.65 24.20
N GLU A 249 -11.52 2.70 23.54
CA GLU A 249 -10.77 3.40 22.51
C GLU A 249 -9.58 4.13 23.13
N ARG A 250 -8.37 3.82 22.67
CA ARG A 250 -7.12 4.44 23.12
C ARG A 250 -6.69 5.56 22.21
N GLU A 251 -6.74 5.31 20.91
CA GLU A 251 -6.33 6.26 19.89
C GLU A 251 -7.16 6.05 18.64
N HIS A 252 -7.23 7.08 17.82
CA HIS A 252 -7.77 6.99 16.48
C HIS A 252 -7.08 7.96 15.54
N TRP A 253 -7.06 7.62 14.26
CA TRP A 253 -6.42 8.44 13.23
C TRP A 253 -6.94 8.11 11.83
N GLU A 254 -6.58 8.96 10.88
CA GLU A 254 -6.85 8.76 9.46
C GLU A 254 -5.58 8.33 8.74
N VAL A 255 -5.75 7.48 7.72
CA VAL A 255 -4.69 7.14 6.76
C VAL A 255 -5.17 7.42 5.35
N GLU A 256 -4.24 7.81 4.50
CA GLU A 256 -4.50 7.96 3.08
C GLU A 256 -3.64 6.96 2.30
N ASP A 257 -4.27 6.24 1.39
CA ASP A 257 -3.62 5.30 0.50
C ASP A 257 -3.65 5.79 -0.94
N CYS A 258 -2.53 5.65 -1.64
CA CYS A 258 -2.45 5.89 -3.06
C CYS A 258 -2.81 4.61 -3.81
N VAL A 259 -3.87 4.65 -4.59
CA VAL A 259 -4.47 3.50 -5.26
C VAL A 259 -4.22 3.57 -6.76
N SER A 260 -3.68 2.51 -7.35
CA SER A 260 -3.54 2.34 -8.78
C SER A 260 -4.83 1.79 -9.39
N LEU A 261 -5.13 2.15 -10.64
CA LEU A 261 -6.38 1.76 -11.28
C LEU A 261 -6.54 0.25 -11.51
N ASP A 262 -5.43 -0.44 -11.70
CA ASP A 262 -5.39 -1.89 -11.92
C ASP A 262 -5.03 -2.69 -10.65
N GLY A 263 -4.86 -2.01 -9.52
CA GLY A 263 -4.52 -2.62 -8.23
C GLY A 263 -3.09 -3.15 -8.16
N ILE A 264 -2.21 -2.80 -9.10
CA ILE A 264 -0.80 -3.18 -9.08
C ILE A 264 0.04 -1.92 -8.86
N PRO A 265 1.02 -1.91 -7.95
CA PRO A 265 1.93 -0.78 -7.77
C PRO A 265 2.64 -0.35 -9.05
N TYR A 266 3.00 0.93 -9.14
CA TYR A 266 3.90 1.45 -10.17
C TYR A 266 5.30 1.55 -9.57
N ILE A 267 6.22 0.71 -10.07
CA ILE A 267 7.62 0.65 -9.63
C ILE A 267 8.52 0.57 -10.85
N GLY A 268 9.42 1.54 -11.02
CA GLY A 268 10.32 1.58 -12.17
C GLY A 268 10.66 2.99 -12.62
N PRO A 269 11.05 3.19 -13.90
CA PRO A 269 11.28 4.50 -14.46
C PRO A 269 10.05 5.39 -14.33
N TYR A 270 10.27 6.64 -13.98
CA TYR A 270 9.16 7.59 -13.81
C TYR A 270 8.38 7.81 -15.12
N SER A 271 9.10 7.99 -16.21
CA SER A 271 8.59 8.03 -17.59
C SER A 271 9.75 7.99 -18.58
N ASP A 272 9.46 7.71 -19.85
CA ASP A 272 10.44 7.77 -20.96
C ASP A 272 11.07 9.18 -21.16
N LYS A 273 10.38 10.22 -20.67
CA LYS A 273 10.83 11.62 -20.79
C LYS A 273 11.72 12.07 -19.62
N THR A 274 11.90 11.25 -18.60
CA THR A 274 12.63 11.59 -17.38
C THR A 274 13.72 10.55 -17.10
N PRO A 275 14.80 10.54 -17.90
CA PRO A 275 15.90 9.60 -17.70
C PRO A 275 16.45 9.77 -16.28
N ASN A 276 16.85 8.66 -15.66
CA ASN A 276 17.40 8.59 -14.29
C ASN A 276 16.42 9.02 -13.18
N MET A 277 15.13 9.17 -13.48
CA MET A 277 14.09 9.34 -12.46
C MET A 277 13.25 8.07 -12.37
N TYR A 278 13.06 7.60 -11.13
CA TYR A 278 12.31 6.39 -10.80
C TYR A 278 11.14 6.73 -9.88
N VAL A 279 10.18 5.83 -9.81
CA VAL A 279 9.00 5.99 -8.96
C VAL A 279 8.66 4.68 -8.26
N ALA A 280 8.12 4.81 -7.05
CA ALA A 280 7.41 3.75 -6.36
C ALA A 280 6.15 4.34 -5.72
N THR A 281 4.97 3.92 -6.20
CA THR A 281 3.68 4.50 -5.80
C THR A 281 2.52 3.55 -6.10
N GLY A 282 1.31 3.91 -5.63
CA GLY A 282 0.10 3.14 -5.90
C GLY A 282 0.06 1.81 -5.17
N PHE A 283 0.38 1.80 -3.88
CA PHE A 283 0.54 0.58 -3.07
C PHE A 283 -0.78 -0.03 -2.58
N ASN A 284 -1.92 0.61 -2.87
CA ASN A 284 -3.26 0.05 -2.67
C ASN A 284 -3.56 -0.42 -1.23
N GLY A 285 -3.02 0.23 -0.20
CA GLY A 285 -3.14 -0.20 1.19
C GLY A 285 -2.14 -1.30 1.61
N TRP A 286 -1.41 -1.90 0.67
CA TRP A 286 -0.44 -2.99 0.91
C TRP A 286 1.01 -2.49 0.86
N GLY A 287 1.26 -1.40 1.59
CA GLY A 287 2.51 -0.65 1.52
C GLY A 287 3.74 -1.42 1.98
N MET A 288 3.63 -2.37 2.92
CA MET A 288 4.80 -3.06 3.47
C MET A 288 5.53 -3.86 2.38
N THR A 289 4.94 -4.91 1.85
CA THR A 289 5.59 -5.74 0.83
C THR A 289 5.85 -4.97 -0.46
N SER A 290 4.95 -4.05 -0.86
CA SER A 290 5.15 -3.19 -2.04
C SER A 290 6.39 -2.29 -1.92
N ALA A 291 6.66 -1.74 -0.73
CA ALA A 291 7.85 -0.91 -0.48
C ALA A 291 9.14 -1.74 -0.57
N MET A 292 9.14 -2.95 -0.01
CA MET A 292 10.30 -3.85 -0.11
C MET A 292 10.54 -4.33 -1.54
N THR A 293 9.45 -4.69 -2.26
CA THR A 293 9.51 -5.01 -3.70
C THR A 293 10.12 -3.85 -4.48
N ALA A 294 9.70 -2.61 -4.18
CA ALA A 294 10.27 -1.42 -4.81
C ALA A 294 11.75 -1.23 -4.46
N ALA A 295 12.13 -1.41 -3.21
CA ALA A 295 13.53 -1.28 -2.77
C ALA A 295 14.44 -2.26 -3.52
N MET A 296 14.04 -3.53 -3.63
CA MET A 296 14.80 -4.56 -4.35
C MET A 296 14.91 -4.24 -5.84
N LEU A 297 13.80 -3.99 -6.51
CA LEU A 297 13.75 -3.75 -7.95
C LEU A 297 14.52 -2.49 -8.35
N LEU A 298 14.29 -1.37 -7.65
CA LEU A 298 14.92 -0.10 -8.01
C LEU A 298 16.42 -0.10 -7.70
N THR A 299 16.85 -0.77 -6.64
CA THR A 299 18.28 -0.93 -6.34
C THR A 299 18.96 -1.70 -7.46
N ASP A 300 18.41 -2.83 -7.88
CA ASP A 300 18.98 -3.64 -8.96
C ASP A 300 18.96 -2.89 -10.30
N ALA A 301 17.86 -2.22 -10.61
CA ALA A 301 17.72 -1.41 -11.82
C ALA A 301 18.76 -0.27 -11.92
N ILE A 302 19.08 0.38 -10.80
CA ILE A 302 20.03 1.49 -10.75
C ILE A 302 21.48 0.98 -10.83
N ILE A 303 21.79 -0.15 -10.21
CA ILE A 303 23.16 -0.69 -10.14
C ILE A 303 23.49 -1.49 -11.40
N ASN A 304 22.62 -2.38 -11.82
CA ASN A 304 22.87 -3.38 -12.87
C ASN A 304 22.14 -3.06 -14.18
N GLY A 305 21.27 -2.05 -14.18
CA GLY A 305 20.47 -1.69 -15.34
C GLY A 305 19.15 -2.44 -15.41
N GLN A 306 18.27 -1.97 -16.28
CA GLN A 306 16.94 -2.56 -16.49
C GLN A 306 16.63 -2.73 -17.98
N LYS A 307 15.73 -3.64 -18.30
CA LYS A 307 15.15 -3.83 -19.64
C LYS A 307 14.07 -2.78 -19.91
N THR A 308 13.70 -2.61 -21.16
CA THR A 308 12.67 -1.64 -21.59
C THR A 308 11.29 -1.89 -21.03
N ASN A 309 11.01 -3.08 -20.53
CA ASN A 309 9.76 -3.46 -19.87
C ASN A 309 9.82 -3.35 -18.33
N GLY A 310 10.88 -2.77 -17.75
CA GLY A 310 11.04 -2.61 -16.31
C GLY A 310 11.64 -3.82 -15.57
N ALA A 311 11.79 -4.97 -16.22
CA ALA A 311 12.48 -6.12 -15.65
C ALA A 311 13.98 -5.86 -15.52
N THR A 312 14.61 -6.47 -14.52
CA THR A 312 16.07 -6.56 -14.42
C THR A 312 16.52 -8.00 -14.66
N GLU A 313 17.82 -8.26 -14.65
CA GLU A 313 18.32 -9.62 -14.76
C GLU A 313 17.97 -10.45 -13.53
N SER A 314 18.14 -9.87 -12.34
CA SER A 314 17.83 -10.51 -11.05
C SER A 314 16.32 -10.62 -10.80
N TYR A 315 15.53 -9.66 -11.31
CA TYR A 315 14.10 -9.55 -11.03
C TYR A 315 13.26 -9.44 -12.32
N PRO A 316 13.02 -10.55 -13.03
CA PRO A 316 12.19 -10.58 -14.23
C PRO A 316 10.75 -10.13 -13.96
N TRP A 317 10.24 -10.33 -12.75
CA TRP A 317 8.92 -9.89 -12.28
C TRP A 317 8.76 -8.36 -12.28
N GLY A 318 9.83 -7.57 -12.43
CA GLY A 318 9.76 -6.11 -12.54
C GLY A 318 8.83 -5.62 -13.65
N GLU A 319 8.62 -6.41 -14.72
CA GLU A 319 7.70 -6.05 -15.80
C GLU A 319 6.23 -5.92 -15.35
N VAL A 320 5.82 -6.63 -14.30
CA VAL A 320 4.46 -6.55 -13.76
C VAL A 320 4.20 -5.19 -13.15
N PHE A 321 5.23 -4.57 -12.57
CA PHE A 321 5.15 -3.29 -11.87
C PHE A 321 5.49 -2.08 -12.76
N TYR A 322 5.83 -2.31 -14.03
CA TYR A 322 6.32 -1.26 -14.94
C TYR A 322 5.34 -0.10 -15.07
N PRO A 323 5.76 1.17 -14.86
CA PRO A 323 4.85 2.31 -14.82
C PRO A 323 4.16 2.64 -16.15
N GLU A 324 4.75 2.28 -17.28
CA GLU A 324 4.18 2.50 -18.61
C GLU A 324 3.42 1.27 -19.16
N ARG A 325 3.08 0.29 -18.29
CA ARG A 325 2.23 -0.85 -18.66
C ARG A 325 0.85 -0.39 -19.12
N LYS A 326 0.24 -1.19 -19.98
CA LYS A 326 -1.11 -0.88 -20.50
C LYS A 326 -2.15 -0.98 -19.39
N ILE A 327 -2.92 0.08 -19.20
CA ILE A 327 -4.08 0.14 -18.29
C ILE A 327 -5.35 -0.04 -19.12
N VAL A 328 -6.38 -0.63 -18.52
CA VAL A 328 -7.70 -0.76 -19.16
C VAL A 328 -8.27 0.64 -19.43
N ARG A 329 -8.56 0.94 -20.70
CA ARG A 329 -8.99 2.27 -21.14
C ARG A 329 -10.24 2.78 -20.41
N SER A 330 -11.19 1.91 -20.13
CA SER A 330 -12.43 2.29 -19.42
C SER A 330 -12.17 2.81 -18.01
N GLN A 331 -11.29 2.17 -17.26
CA GLN A 331 -10.88 2.61 -15.91
C GLN A 331 -10.13 3.95 -15.97
N TYR A 332 -9.22 4.11 -16.94
CA TYR A 332 -8.50 5.36 -17.14
C TYR A 332 -9.47 6.53 -17.42
N PHE A 333 -10.40 6.37 -18.35
CA PHE A 333 -11.38 7.41 -18.68
C PHE A 333 -12.34 7.70 -17.52
N ALA A 334 -12.76 6.68 -16.77
CA ALA A 334 -13.58 6.87 -15.58
C ALA A 334 -12.87 7.74 -14.54
N ASN A 335 -11.58 7.44 -14.27
CA ASN A 335 -10.78 8.22 -13.33
C ASN A 335 -10.53 9.66 -13.80
N VAL A 336 -10.25 9.86 -15.08
CA VAL A 336 -10.10 11.21 -15.67
C VAL A 336 -11.38 12.02 -15.50
N LYS A 337 -12.55 11.43 -15.76
CA LYS A 337 -13.85 12.07 -15.58
C LYS A 337 -14.07 12.49 -14.13
N GLU A 338 -13.75 11.62 -13.17
CA GLU A 338 -13.91 11.93 -11.75
C GLU A 338 -12.94 13.02 -11.30
N ASN A 339 -11.68 12.98 -11.71
CA ASN A 339 -10.69 14.01 -11.42
C ASN A 339 -11.12 15.40 -11.96
N VAL A 340 -11.70 15.46 -13.15
CA VAL A 340 -12.26 16.71 -13.71
C VAL A 340 -13.43 17.20 -12.87
N ARG A 341 -14.32 16.32 -12.45
CA ARG A 341 -15.48 16.65 -11.60
C ARG A 341 -15.03 17.19 -10.23
N GLU A 342 -14.05 16.56 -9.60
CA GLU A 342 -13.47 17.00 -8.32
C GLU A 342 -12.79 18.37 -8.44
N ASN A 343 -12.04 18.59 -9.50
CA ASN A 343 -11.40 19.89 -9.76
C ASN A 343 -12.42 21.02 -9.95
N ILE A 344 -13.52 20.74 -10.66
CA ILE A 344 -14.62 21.73 -10.85
C ILE A 344 -15.29 22.03 -9.51
N LYS A 345 -15.60 21.01 -8.69
CA LYS A 345 -16.19 21.21 -7.35
C LYS A 345 -15.26 22.07 -6.49
N SER A 346 -13.97 21.75 -6.42
CA SER A 346 -12.98 22.46 -5.63
C SER A 346 -12.86 23.93 -6.08
N PHE A 347 -12.91 24.20 -7.38
CA PHE A 347 -12.91 25.56 -7.92
C PHE A 347 -14.15 26.35 -7.52
N LEU A 348 -15.33 25.75 -7.59
CA LEU A 348 -16.59 26.37 -7.18
C LEU A 348 -16.63 26.67 -5.68
N THR A 349 -16.16 25.76 -4.85
CA THR A 349 -16.11 25.94 -3.39
C THR A 349 -15.10 27.01 -2.97
N ARG A 350 -13.97 27.16 -3.67
CA ARG A 350 -13.03 28.26 -3.44
C ARG A 350 -13.63 29.60 -3.81
N LYS A 351 -14.43 29.65 -4.88
CA LYS A 351 -15.06 30.88 -5.35
C LYS A 351 -16.18 31.36 -4.42
N SER A 352 -16.91 30.44 -3.78
CA SER A 352 -17.92 30.80 -2.75
C SER A 352 -17.27 31.37 -1.48
N LYS A 353 -16.11 30.83 -1.04
CA LYS A 353 -15.37 31.33 0.14
C LYS A 353 -14.63 32.67 -0.06
N ILE A 354 -14.53 33.17 -1.29
CA ILE A 354 -13.93 34.48 -1.59
C ILE A 354 -15.02 35.57 -1.67
N ASN A 355 -16.29 35.17 -1.83
CA ASN A 355 -17.44 36.08 -1.95
C ASN A 355 -18.25 36.23 -0.63
N ASP A 356 -17.87 35.50 0.41
CA ASP A 356 -18.30 35.70 1.81
C ASP A 356 -17.17 36.41 2.62
#